data_d2968db049a18dfd58aee8f6c3658188
#
_entry.id   d2968db049a18dfd58aee8f6c3658188
#
_cell.length_a   1.000
_cell.length_b   1.000
_cell.length_c   1.000
_cell.angle_alpha   90.00
_cell.angle_beta   90.00
_cell.angle_gamma   90.00
#
_symmetry.space_group_name_H-M   'P 1'
#
loop_
_entity.id
_entity.type
_entity.pdbx_description
1 polymer ?
#
loop_
_entity_poly.entity_id
_entity_poly.type
_entity_poly.pdbx_seq_one_letter_code
_entity_poly.pdbx_strand_id
1 'polypeptide(L)'
;VHTSLFVVTFITTTFAGSEWTQGKSVFMPGYSWADFYSGMSYSIPFLLILAVHEFGHYFTAIHYKVKTSLPYFIPLPPLPFMIGTMGAIIRLKSKVASKQHHFDIGIAGPLAGFVVALGVLWYGFTHLPPPEYIFQFHPEYEQFGLAYANFVYQPEYLAQNAGADVIIGKNLLFIFFETFVADPTRIPNMHEIIHYPFLFAGFLSLVFTSINLLPIGQLDGGHVIYGLLGFKGHKTVASITFVLFLFYAGLGYISPGESTDSLIWEIPLFVGFLYFCLTGLGLGWKDTLMYALSMFALQYLLATLIPGIQGYPGWLLFVFIIGRFIGVKHPPSEIEEPLSPERVALGWFALFVFVICFAPNPLDLTITGVSQP
;
A
#
# COMPACT_ATOMS: atom_id res chain seq x y z
N VAL A 1 -1.21 -21.64 -16.68
CA VAL A 1 -1.85 -20.80 -15.65
C VAL A 1 -0.92 -19.64 -15.27
N HIS A 2 0.33 -19.86 -14.75
CA HIS A 2 1.22 -18.78 -14.27
C HIS A 2 1.54 -17.77 -15.38
N THR A 3 1.97 -18.24 -16.56
CA THR A 3 2.26 -17.37 -17.71
C THR A 3 1.02 -16.60 -18.18
N SER A 4 -0.14 -17.26 -18.23
CA SER A 4 -1.39 -16.60 -18.64
C SER A 4 -1.78 -15.50 -17.64
N LEU A 5 -1.68 -15.77 -16.33
CA LEU A 5 -1.94 -14.76 -15.30
C LEU A 5 -0.96 -13.59 -15.37
N PHE A 6 0.33 -13.85 -15.61
CA PHE A 6 1.31 -12.79 -15.79
C PHE A 6 0.99 -11.91 -17.00
N VAL A 7 0.65 -12.52 -18.15
CA VAL A 7 0.28 -11.76 -19.36
C VAL A 7 -0.98 -10.92 -19.11
N VAL A 8 -2.01 -11.50 -18.49
CA VAL A 8 -3.23 -10.74 -18.16
C VAL A 8 -2.91 -9.60 -17.19
N THR A 9 -2.09 -9.85 -16.16
CA THR A 9 -1.69 -8.81 -15.21
C THR A 9 -0.86 -7.72 -15.90
N PHE A 10 0.03 -8.07 -16.83
CA PHE A 10 0.76 -7.08 -17.62
C PHE A 10 -0.20 -6.19 -18.43
N ILE A 11 -1.23 -6.78 -19.07
CA ILE A 11 -2.22 -6.03 -19.82
C ILE A 11 -3.03 -5.10 -18.88
N THR A 12 -3.54 -5.63 -17.78
CA THR A 12 -4.36 -4.83 -16.84
C THR A 12 -3.57 -3.73 -16.14
N THR A 13 -2.30 -3.98 -15.79
CA THR A 13 -1.42 -2.92 -15.23
C THR A 13 -1.01 -1.89 -16.27
N THR A 14 -0.92 -2.27 -17.55
CA THR A 14 -0.65 -1.32 -18.63
C THR A 14 -1.85 -0.41 -18.89
N PHE A 15 -3.08 -0.94 -18.85
CA PHE A 15 -4.29 -0.11 -18.89
C PHE A 15 -4.36 0.84 -17.68
N ALA A 16 -4.07 0.34 -16.49
CA ALA A 16 -4.00 1.20 -15.30
C ALA A 16 -2.92 2.27 -15.45
N GLY A 17 -1.76 1.93 -16.01
CA GLY A 17 -0.67 2.87 -16.28
C GLY A 17 -1.09 4.00 -17.22
N SER A 18 -1.79 3.72 -18.32
CA SER A 18 -2.30 4.77 -19.21
C SER A 18 -3.35 5.66 -18.55
N GLU A 19 -4.19 5.09 -17.68
CA GLU A 19 -5.18 5.87 -16.93
C GLU A 19 -4.51 6.79 -15.90
N TRP A 20 -3.66 6.25 -15.04
CA TRP A 20 -3.00 7.02 -13.99
C TRP A 20 -2.03 8.06 -14.55
N THR A 21 -1.16 7.68 -15.51
CA THR A 21 -0.08 8.57 -15.95
C THR A 21 -0.45 9.52 -17.08
N GLN A 22 -1.50 9.17 -17.85
CA GLN A 22 -1.92 9.96 -19.03
C GLN A 22 -3.38 10.44 -18.97
N GLY A 23 -4.13 10.08 -17.92
CA GLY A 23 -5.56 10.33 -17.84
C GLY A 23 -6.38 9.59 -18.92
N LYS A 24 -5.84 8.52 -19.53
CA LYS A 24 -6.45 7.79 -20.66
C LYS A 24 -6.97 6.43 -20.22
N SER A 25 -8.26 6.39 -19.83
CA SER A 25 -8.93 5.13 -19.50
C SER A 25 -9.31 4.35 -20.76
N VAL A 26 -9.17 3.02 -20.70
CA VAL A 26 -9.57 2.10 -21.78
C VAL A 26 -11.06 2.22 -22.15
N PHE A 27 -11.88 2.74 -21.26
CA PHE A 27 -13.32 2.97 -21.50
C PHE A 27 -13.63 4.29 -22.18
N MET A 28 -12.64 5.18 -22.38
CA MET A 28 -12.85 6.45 -23.06
C MET A 28 -12.92 6.27 -24.57
N PRO A 29 -13.84 7.00 -25.27
CA PRO A 29 -13.84 7.06 -26.71
C PRO A 29 -12.49 7.52 -27.26
N GLY A 30 -12.00 6.83 -28.32
CA GLY A 30 -10.72 7.19 -28.94
C GLY A 30 -9.48 6.62 -28.25
N TYR A 31 -9.62 5.73 -27.26
CA TYR A 31 -8.48 4.99 -26.72
C TYR A 31 -7.73 4.24 -27.84
N SER A 32 -6.43 4.38 -27.88
CA SER A 32 -5.59 3.90 -28.98
C SER A 32 -4.46 2.98 -28.48
N TRP A 33 -3.78 2.31 -29.42
CA TRP A 33 -2.58 1.56 -29.09
C TRP A 33 -1.44 2.45 -28.55
N ALA A 34 -1.37 3.70 -28.97
CA ALA A 34 -0.40 4.65 -28.43
C ALA A 34 -0.62 4.89 -26.92
N ASP A 35 -1.89 5.00 -26.50
CA ASP A 35 -2.25 5.16 -25.09
C ASP A 35 -1.89 3.89 -24.30
N PHE A 36 -2.12 2.71 -24.86
CA PHE A 36 -1.67 1.46 -24.26
C PHE A 36 -0.15 1.41 -24.08
N TYR A 37 0.63 1.74 -25.13
CA TYR A 37 2.09 1.74 -25.04
C TYR A 37 2.62 2.76 -24.01
N SER A 38 1.97 3.91 -23.86
CA SER A 38 2.35 4.89 -22.83
C SER A 38 2.24 4.33 -21.43
N GLY A 39 1.23 3.49 -21.15
CA GLY A 39 1.04 2.81 -19.86
C GLY A 39 2.16 1.82 -19.50
N MET A 40 2.95 1.35 -20.48
CA MET A 40 4.09 0.46 -20.20
C MET A 40 5.19 1.13 -19.38
N SER A 41 5.31 2.44 -19.43
CA SER A 41 6.28 3.20 -18.62
C SER A 41 6.03 3.07 -17.12
N TYR A 42 4.78 2.79 -16.73
CA TYR A 42 4.39 2.45 -15.37
C TYR A 42 4.44 0.93 -15.13
N SER A 43 3.80 0.14 -16.00
CA SER A 43 3.59 -1.29 -15.75
C SER A 43 4.90 -2.09 -15.73
N ILE A 44 5.87 -1.75 -16.59
CA ILE A 44 7.16 -2.48 -16.65
C ILE A 44 7.95 -2.34 -15.35
N PRO A 45 8.28 -1.12 -14.84
CA PRO A 45 9.02 -1.00 -13.58
C PRO A 45 8.23 -1.54 -12.39
N PHE A 46 6.91 -1.33 -12.34
CA PHE A 46 6.07 -1.83 -11.27
C PHE A 46 6.05 -3.37 -11.19
N LEU A 47 5.79 -4.03 -12.32
CA LEU A 47 5.80 -5.50 -12.38
C LEU A 47 7.19 -6.11 -12.23
N LEU A 48 8.25 -5.40 -12.65
CA LEU A 48 9.62 -5.85 -12.40
C LEU A 48 9.91 -5.94 -10.90
N ILE A 49 9.56 -4.90 -10.13
CA ILE A 49 9.74 -4.89 -8.68
C ILE A 49 8.95 -6.02 -8.05
N LEU A 50 7.68 -6.17 -8.43
CA LEU A 50 6.79 -7.20 -7.91
C LEU A 50 7.31 -8.61 -8.26
N ALA A 51 7.77 -8.83 -9.50
CA ALA A 51 8.32 -10.10 -9.94
C ALA A 51 9.59 -10.46 -9.14
N VAL A 52 10.53 -9.51 -8.98
CA VAL A 52 11.75 -9.75 -8.20
C VAL A 52 11.44 -10.05 -6.74
N HIS A 53 10.45 -9.38 -6.15
CA HIS A 53 9.94 -9.68 -4.82
C HIS A 53 9.50 -11.15 -4.73
N GLU A 54 8.59 -11.59 -5.57
CA GLU A 54 8.05 -12.97 -5.53
C GLU A 54 9.11 -14.03 -5.86
N PHE A 55 10.00 -13.73 -6.79
CA PHE A 55 11.12 -14.62 -7.10
C PHE A 55 12.14 -14.69 -5.95
N GLY A 56 12.28 -13.66 -5.13
CA GLY A 56 13.05 -13.70 -3.89
C GLY A 56 12.55 -14.80 -2.95
N HIS A 57 11.25 -14.82 -2.67
CA HIS A 57 10.61 -15.89 -1.90
C HIS A 57 10.77 -17.25 -2.57
N TYR A 58 10.50 -17.32 -3.88
CA TYR A 58 10.54 -18.56 -4.65
C TYR A 58 11.90 -19.23 -4.61
N PHE A 59 12.98 -18.51 -4.93
CA PHE A 59 14.33 -19.08 -4.95
C PHE A 59 14.83 -19.47 -3.56
N THR A 60 14.49 -18.69 -2.54
CA THR A 60 14.82 -19.02 -1.15
C THR A 60 14.06 -20.27 -0.69
N ALA A 61 12.79 -20.43 -1.03
CA ALA A 61 12.02 -21.63 -0.74
C ALA A 61 12.63 -22.87 -1.42
N ILE A 62 13.03 -22.78 -2.70
CA ILE A 62 13.71 -23.86 -3.42
C ILE A 62 15.05 -24.21 -2.77
N HIS A 63 15.84 -23.21 -2.36
CA HIS A 63 17.12 -23.43 -1.67
C HIS A 63 16.93 -24.30 -0.43
N TYR A 64 15.85 -24.08 0.33
CA TYR A 64 15.49 -24.91 1.49
C TYR A 64 14.70 -26.17 1.13
N LYS A 65 14.60 -26.52 -0.14
CA LYS A 65 13.86 -27.71 -0.64
C LYS A 65 12.37 -27.68 -0.23
N VAL A 66 11.82 -26.50 0.04
CA VAL A 66 10.39 -26.31 0.29
C VAL A 66 9.67 -26.31 -1.07
N LYS A 67 8.77 -27.27 -1.26
CA LYS A 67 7.99 -27.34 -2.50
C LYS A 67 7.10 -26.10 -2.60
N THR A 68 7.25 -25.34 -3.68
CA THR A 68 6.48 -24.12 -3.92
C THR A 68 5.98 -24.03 -5.38
N SER A 69 5.02 -23.17 -5.64
CA SER A 69 4.59 -22.84 -7.00
C SER A 69 5.45 -21.69 -7.55
N LEU A 70 5.47 -21.53 -8.88
CA LEU A 70 5.82 -20.24 -9.47
C LEU A 70 4.85 -19.15 -8.98
N PRO A 71 5.24 -17.87 -9.03
CA PRO A 71 4.37 -16.76 -8.67
C PRO A 71 3.04 -16.75 -9.43
N TYR A 72 1.95 -16.51 -8.73
CA TYR A 72 0.64 -16.20 -9.27
C TYR A 72 0.44 -14.70 -9.22
N PHE A 73 0.53 -14.03 -10.36
CA PHE A 73 0.16 -12.63 -10.49
C PHE A 73 -1.35 -12.50 -10.53
N ILE A 74 -1.90 -11.59 -9.73
CA ILE A 74 -3.34 -11.45 -9.55
C ILE A 74 -3.81 -10.20 -10.30
N PRO A 75 -4.37 -10.34 -11.53
CA PRO A 75 -4.86 -9.19 -12.27
C PRO A 75 -6.08 -8.57 -11.60
N LEU A 76 -6.16 -7.24 -11.63
CA LEU A 76 -7.39 -6.51 -11.35
C LEU A 76 -8.00 -6.02 -12.67
N PRO A 77 -9.35 -6.02 -12.78
CA PRO A 77 -9.99 -5.42 -13.94
C PRO A 77 -9.58 -3.94 -14.06
N PRO A 78 -9.50 -3.40 -15.29
CA PRO A 78 -9.11 -2.00 -15.52
C PRO A 78 -10.27 -1.04 -15.20
N LEU A 79 -10.75 -1.09 -13.96
CA LEU A 79 -11.74 -0.14 -13.45
C LEU A 79 -11.05 1.16 -13.02
N PRO A 80 -11.77 2.30 -13.02
CA PRO A 80 -11.22 3.58 -12.61
C PRO A 80 -10.51 3.52 -11.26
N PHE A 81 -9.37 4.18 -11.20
CA PHE A 81 -8.52 4.27 -10.00
C PHE A 81 -7.94 2.95 -9.48
N MET A 82 -8.01 1.86 -10.26
CA MET A 82 -7.33 0.60 -9.94
C MET A 82 -5.90 0.60 -10.47
N ILE A 83 -4.99 -0.04 -9.73
CA ILE A 83 -3.56 -0.12 -10.09
C ILE A 83 -3.24 -1.29 -11.04
N GLY A 84 -4.27 -2.05 -11.47
CA GLY A 84 -4.18 -3.13 -12.44
C GLY A 84 -3.76 -4.50 -11.90
N THR A 85 -3.37 -4.59 -10.62
CA THR A 85 -3.06 -5.87 -9.95
C THR A 85 -3.30 -5.79 -8.44
N MET A 86 -3.62 -6.92 -7.81
CA MET A 86 -3.61 -7.08 -6.35
C MET A 86 -2.23 -7.52 -5.82
N GLY A 87 -1.21 -7.58 -6.67
CA GLY A 87 0.09 -8.13 -6.31
C GLY A 87 0.31 -9.52 -6.92
N ALA A 88 1.25 -10.25 -6.35
CA ALA A 88 1.51 -11.63 -6.69
C ALA A 88 1.75 -12.44 -5.43
N ILE A 89 1.64 -13.75 -5.51
CA ILE A 89 1.85 -14.66 -4.39
C ILE A 89 2.51 -15.96 -4.86
N ILE A 90 3.40 -16.53 -4.05
CA ILE A 90 3.80 -17.93 -4.18
C ILE A 90 2.95 -18.80 -3.24
N ARG A 91 2.71 -20.04 -3.64
CA ARG A 91 2.03 -21.02 -2.79
C ARG A 91 3.01 -22.08 -2.32
N LEU A 92 3.33 -22.08 -1.03
CA LEU A 92 4.08 -23.18 -0.41
C LEU A 92 3.22 -24.45 -0.39
N LYS A 93 3.75 -25.53 -0.99
CA LYS A 93 3.06 -26.81 -1.14
C LYS A 93 3.49 -27.84 -0.08
N SER A 94 4.54 -27.55 0.66
CA SER A 94 5.01 -28.34 1.78
C SER A 94 5.14 -27.45 3.02
N LYS A 95 5.03 -28.07 4.19
CA LYS A 95 5.19 -27.39 5.48
C LYS A 95 6.64 -26.90 5.63
N VAL A 96 6.81 -25.70 6.12
CA VAL A 96 8.10 -25.15 6.54
C VAL A 96 8.29 -25.50 8.01
N ALA A 97 9.24 -26.38 8.30
CA ALA A 97 9.41 -26.92 9.66
C ALA A 97 10.22 -25.99 10.58
N SER A 98 11.13 -25.18 10.02
CA SER A 98 12.08 -24.36 10.77
C SER A 98 11.68 -22.89 10.82
N LYS A 99 11.80 -22.29 11.99
CA LYS A 99 11.66 -20.84 12.21
C LYS A 99 12.65 -20.05 11.35
N GLN A 100 13.90 -20.51 11.21
CA GLN A 100 14.91 -19.86 10.35
C GLN A 100 14.47 -19.86 8.87
N HIS A 101 13.90 -20.98 8.39
CA HIS A 101 13.42 -21.05 7.01
C HIS A 101 12.22 -20.11 6.77
N HIS A 102 11.28 -19.98 7.73
CA HIS A 102 10.21 -19.01 7.66
C HIS A 102 10.76 -17.58 7.58
N PHE A 103 11.74 -17.27 8.42
CA PHE A 103 12.42 -15.98 8.42
C PHE A 103 13.11 -15.70 7.07
N ASP A 104 13.96 -16.62 6.60
CA ASP A 104 14.74 -16.41 5.38
C ASP A 104 13.84 -16.30 4.13
N ILE A 105 12.79 -17.12 4.04
CA ILE A 105 11.82 -17.04 2.93
C ILE A 105 11.05 -15.71 3.03
N GLY A 106 10.54 -15.36 4.22
CA GLY A 106 9.73 -14.16 4.41
C GLY A 106 10.49 -12.86 4.12
N ILE A 107 11.78 -12.78 4.48
CA ILE A 107 12.56 -11.56 4.28
C ILE A 107 13.10 -11.40 2.84
N ALA A 108 13.28 -12.50 2.11
CA ALA A 108 13.95 -12.50 0.81
C ALA A 108 13.18 -11.71 -0.26
N GLY A 109 11.85 -11.83 -0.28
CA GLY A 109 11.01 -11.10 -1.23
C GLY A 109 11.09 -9.59 -1.04
N PRO A 110 10.70 -9.07 0.12
CA PRO A 110 10.71 -7.64 0.40
C PRO A 110 12.06 -6.99 0.15
N LEU A 111 13.16 -7.60 0.57
CA LEU A 111 14.48 -7.02 0.37
C LEU A 111 14.93 -7.05 -1.10
N ALA A 112 14.62 -8.13 -1.84
CA ALA A 112 14.93 -8.21 -3.27
C ALA A 112 14.13 -7.15 -4.07
N GLY A 113 12.81 -7.05 -3.83
CA GLY A 113 11.96 -6.02 -4.44
C GLY A 113 12.38 -4.61 -4.06
N PHE A 114 12.77 -4.38 -2.80
CA PHE A 114 13.23 -3.10 -2.30
C PHE A 114 14.48 -2.59 -3.06
N VAL A 115 15.46 -3.45 -3.31
CA VAL A 115 16.65 -3.07 -4.09
C VAL A 115 16.28 -2.60 -5.50
N VAL A 116 15.34 -3.28 -6.17
CA VAL A 116 14.88 -2.85 -7.50
C VAL A 116 14.08 -1.55 -7.41
N ALA A 117 13.24 -1.38 -6.38
CA ALA A 117 12.49 -0.15 -6.15
C ALA A 117 13.41 1.06 -5.95
N LEU A 118 14.53 0.90 -5.22
CA LEU A 118 15.56 1.93 -5.11
C LEU A 118 16.13 2.32 -6.48
N GLY A 119 16.41 1.34 -7.35
CA GLY A 119 16.91 1.60 -8.71
C GLY A 119 15.88 2.34 -9.58
N VAL A 120 14.60 1.97 -9.48
CA VAL A 120 13.50 2.63 -10.22
C VAL A 120 13.32 4.07 -9.75
N LEU A 121 13.33 4.32 -8.43
CA LEU A 121 13.25 5.68 -7.88
C LEU A 121 14.47 6.53 -8.22
N TRP A 122 15.66 5.94 -8.11
CA TRP A 122 16.88 6.62 -8.53
C TRP A 122 16.80 7.09 -9.99
N TYR A 123 16.40 6.19 -10.89
CA TYR A 123 16.19 6.54 -12.30
C TYR A 123 15.14 7.63 -12.45
N GLY A 124 13.97 7.48 -11.81
CA GLY A 124 12.88 8.45 -11.89
C GLY A 124 13.30 9.85 -11.43
N PHE A 125 13.96 9.97 -10.28
CA PHE A 125 14.37 11.26 -9.73
C PHE A 125 15.56 11.90 -10.46
N THR A 126 16.45 11.10 -11.06
CA THR A 126 17.60 11.64 -11.85
C THR A 126 17.22 12.00 -13.28
N HIS A 127 16.07 11.53 -13.79
CA HIS A 127 15.58 11.76 -15.15
C HIS A 127 14.25 12.51 -15.19
N LEU A 128 14.04 13.40 -14.23
CA LEU A 128 12.85 14.24 -14.22
C LEU A 128 12.82 15.14 -15.47
N PRO A 129 11.67 15.18 -16.19
CA PRO A 129 11.49 16.10 -17.29
C PRO A 129 11.49 17.56 -16.80
N PRO A 130 11.56 18.54 -17.71
CA PRO A 130 11.43 19.95 -17.34
C PRO A 130 10.05 20.22 -16.70
N PRO A 131 9.91 21.28 -15.87
CA PRO A 131 8.67 21.58 -15.14
C PRO A 131 7.43 21.76 -16.02
N GLU A 132 7.63 22.21 -17.27
CA GLU A 132 6.55 22.39 -18.26
C GLU A 132 5.94 21.07 -18.74
N TYR A 133 6.52 19.93 -18.39
CA TYR A 133 6.01 18.60 -18.74
C TYR A 133 4.55 18.39 -18.29
N ILE A 134 4.15 19.01 -17.17
CA ILE A 134 2.79 18.91 -16.65
C ILE A 134 1.72 19.50 -17.58
N PHE A 135 2.07 20.49 -18.38
CA PHE A 135 1.14 21.14 -19.31
C PHE A 135 0.70 20.21 -20.46
N GLN A 136 1.40 19.09 -20.67
CA GLN A 136 0.94 18.05 -21.62
C GLN A 136 -0.32 17.32 -21.11
N PHE A 137 -0.52 17.28 -19.81
CA PHE A 137 -1.68 16.64 -19.15
C PHE A 137 -2.74 17.67 -18.79
N HIS A 138 -2.30 18.86 -18.41
CA HIS A 138 -3.10 19.98 -17.93
C HIS A 138 -2.79 21.26 -18.73
N PRO A 139 -3.18 21.32 -20.04
CA PRO A 139 -2.91 22.51 -20.86
C PRO A 139 -3.59 23.78 -20.29
N GLU A 140 -4.67 23.62 -19.54
CA GLU A 140 -5.34 24.72 -18.84
C GLU A 140 -4.49 25.37 -17.74
N TYR A 141 -3.41 24.70 -17.28
CA TYR A 141 -2.50 25.27 -16.29
C TYR A 141 -1.50 26.25 -16.90
N GLU A 142 -1.29 26.25 -18.23
CA GLU A 142 -0.34 27.13 -18.92
C GLU A 142 -0.63 28.62 -18.64
N GLN A 143 -1.91 29.02 -18.46
CA GLN A 143 -2.29 30.38 -18.13
C GLN A 143 -1.70 30.86 -16.80
N PHE A 144 -1.32 29.98 -15.88
CA PHE A 144 -0.71 30.32 -14.61
C PHE A 144 0.82 30.13 -14.61
N GLY A 145 1.38 29.63 -15.73
CA GLY A 145 2.80 29.30 -15.84
C GLY A 145 3.26 28.33 -14.76
N LEU A 146 4.54 28.34 -14.40
CA LEU A 146 5.10 27.46 -13.38
C LEU A 146 4.58 27.70 -11.94
N ALA A 147 3.84 28.78 -11.74
CA ALA A 147 3.18 29.06 -10.47
C ALA A 147 1.77 28.43 -10.34
N TYR A 148 1.37 27.59 -11.31
CA TYR A 148 0.04 26.98 -11.39
C TYR A 148 -0.44 26.37 -10.06
N ALA A 149 0.45 25.70 -9.32
CA ALA A 149 0.13 25.04 -8.07
C ALA A 149 -0.43 25.98 -6.99
N ASN A 150 -0.14 27.28 -7.05
CA ASN A 150 -0.69 28.26 -6.11
C ASN A 150 -2.16 28.59 -6.38
N PHE A 151 -2.70 28.18 -7.54
CA PHE A 151 -4.03 28.52 -8.01
C PHE A 151 -4.93 27.28 -8.13
N VAL A 152 -4.45 26.24 -8.83
CA VAL A 152 -5.29 25.11 -9.26
C VAL A 152 -5.67 24.13 -8.15
N TYR A 153 -4.96 24.10 -7.04
CA TYR A 153 -5.29 23.27 -5.88
C TYR A 153 -6.03 24.03 -4.77
N GLN A 154 -6.42 25.29 -5.04
CA GLN A 154 -7.27 26.01 -4.09
C GLN A 154 -8.70 25.46 -4.13
N PRO A 155 -9.40 25.41 -2.97
CA PRO A 155 -10.76 24.86 -2.89
C PRO A 155 -11.72 25.47 -3.90
N GLU A 156 -11.57 26.78 -4.17
CA GLU A 156 -12.43 27.53 -5.11
C GLU A 156 -12.24 27.05 -6.56
N TYR A 157 -11.00 26.74 -6.96
CA TYR A 157 -10.70 26.23 -8.29
C TYR A 157 -11.19 24.79 -8.44
N LEU A 158 -10.91 23.94 -7.44
CA LEU A 158 -11.31 22.53 -7.41
C LEU A 158 -12.84 22.37 -7.42
N ALA A 159 -13.57 23.25 -6.73
CA ALA A 159 -15.03 23.25 -6.73
C ALA A 159 -15.66 23.60 -8.09
N GLN A 160 -14.96 24.41 -8.90
CA GLN A 160 -15.45 24.87 -10.21
C GLN A 160 -15.04 23.91 -11.34
N ASN A 161 -14.03 23.08 -11.15
CA ASN A 161 -13.49 22.21 -12.18
C ASN A 161 -13.72 20.75 -11.79
N ALA A 162 -14.58 20.07 -12.56
CA ALA A 162 -14.87 18.66 -12.35
C ALA A 162 -13.66 17.79 -12.73
N GLY A 163 -13.28 16.89 -11.85
CA GLY A 163 -12.14 15.99 -12.07
C GLY A 163 -11.87 15.09 -10.89
N ALA A 164 -10.67 14.58 -10.85
CA ALA A 164 -10.14 13.83 -9.70
C ALA A 164 -8.79 14.44 -9.31
N ASP A 165 -8.69 14.87 -8.07
CA ASP A 165 -7.42 15.29 -7.46
C ASP A 165 -6.83 14.12 -6.69
N VAL A 166 -5.57 13.79 -6.98
CA VAL A 166 -4.87 12.65 -6.39
C VAL A 166 -3.60 13.11 -5.70
N ILE A 167 -3.60 13.04 -4.39
CA ILE A 167 -2.43 13.45 -3.58
C ILE A 167 -1.64 12.21 -3.17
N ILE A 168 -0.34 12.23 -3.44
CA ILE A 168 0.59 11.18 -3.00
C ILE A 168 1.11 11.51 -1.60
N GLY A 169 0.78 10.65 -0.62
CA GLY A 169 1.31 10.74 0.74
C GLY A 169 2.72 10.16 0.84
N LYS A 170 3.72 11.02 0.72
CA LYS A 170 5.14 10.66 0.65
C LYS A 170 5.60 9.92 1.91
N ASN A 171 6.29 8.79 1.75
CA ASN A 171 7.02 8.13 2.82
C ASN A 171 8.44 8.72 2.99
N LEU A 172 9.12 8.33 4.07
CA LEU A 172 10.44 8.89 4.41
C LEU A 172 11.49 8.65 3.32
N LEU A 173 11.46 7.49 2.67
CA LEU A 173 12.41 7.16 1.62
C LEU A 173 12.15 7.98 0.35
N PHE A 174 10.90 8.21 -0.02
CA PHE A 174 10.55 9.06 -1.15
C PHE A 174 10.99 10.51 -0.90
N ILE A 175 10.77 11.04 0.31
CA ILE A 175 11.26 12.36 0.73
C ILE A 175 12.79 12.43 0.67
N PHE A 176 13.48 11.36 1.06
CA PHE A 176 14.95 11.29 0.94
C PHE A 176 15.40 11.45 -0.52
N PHE A 177 14.80 10.71 -1.46
CA PHE A 177 15.13 10.84 -2.89
C PHE A 177 14.82 12.23 -3.43
N GLU A 178 13.66 12.78 -3.08
CA GLU A 178 13.25 14.13 -3.46
C GLU A 178 14.24 15.20 -2.98
N THR A 179 14.72 15.05 -1.74
CA THR A 179 15.58 16.06 -1.10
C THR A 179 17.04 15.97 -1.54
N PHE A 180 17.57 14.75 -1.72
CA PHE A 180 19.02 14.52 -1.89
C PHE A 180 19.42 14.02 -3.27
N VAL A 181 18.50 13.58 -4.11
CA VAL A 181 18.78 12.99 -5.42
C VAL A 181 18.20 13.81 -6.57
N ALA A 182 16.99 14.36 -6.39
CA ALA A 182 16.31 15.11 -7.44
C ALA A 182 16.94 16.48 -7.70
N ASP A 183 16.82 16.97 -8.94
CA ASP A 183 17.01 18.37 -9.24
C ASP A 183 15.87 19.19 -8.61
N PRO A 184 16.15 20.09 -7.65
CA PRO A 184 15.10 20.85 -6.94
C PRO A 184 14.19 21.68 -7.85
N THR A 185 14.69 22.04 -9.04
CA THR A 185 13.92 22.84 -10.02
C THR A 185 12.91 22.03 -10.84
N ARG A 186 12.99 20.68 -10.76
CA ARG A 186 12.18 19.76 -11.55
C ARG A 186 11.24 18.87 -10.72
N ILE A 187 11.26 19.04 -9.40
CA ILE A 187 10.43 18.22 -8.50
C ILE A 187 8.95 18.49 -8.79
N PRO A 188 8.16 17.45 -9.15
CA PRO A 188 6.74 17.63 -9.38
C PRO A 188 5.99 17.97 -8.09
N ASN A 189 4.87 18.67 -8.22
CA ASN A 189 3.93 18.83 -7.12
C ASN A 189 3.39 17.43 -6.67
N MET A 190 3.02 17.30 -5.40
CA MET A 190 2.50 16.04 -4.85
C MET A 190 1.18 15.58 -5.50
N HIS A 191 0.42 16.48 -6.08
CA HIS A 191 -0.79 16.21 -6.86
C HIS A 191 -0.48 15.64 -8.26
N GLU A 192 0.75 15.84 -8.76
CA GLU A 192 1.13 15.52 -10.14
C GLU A 192 2.08 14.32 -10.27
N ILE A 193 2.52 13.75 -9.15
CA ILE A 193 3.48 12.62 -9.15
C ILE A 193 2.93 11.44 -9.96
N ILE A 194 1.62 11.27 -10.05
CA ILE A 194 0.98 10.23 -10.85
C ILE A 194 1.35 10.29 -12.32
N HIS A 195 1.62 11.49 -12.88
CA HIS A 195 2.05 11.70 -14.26
C HIS A 195 3.52 11.36 -14.51
N TYR A 196 4.27 11.00 -13.47
CA TYR A 196 5.68 10.59 -13.55
C TYR A 196 5.79 9.08 -13.30
N PRO A 197 5.72 8.24 -14.34
CA PRO A 197 5.44 6.81 -14.22
C PRO A 197 6.48 6.05 -13.37
N PHE A 198 7.77 6.41 -13.44
CA PHE A 198 8.81 5.79 -12.61
C PHE A 198 8.67 6.20 -11.13
N LEU A 199 8.30 7.45 -10.85
CA LEU A 199 8.06 7.90 -9.48
C LEU A 199 6.84 7.21 -8.90
N PHE A 200 5.75 7.14 -9.66
CA PHE A 200 4.50 6.52 -9.24
C PHE A 200 4.66 5.00 -9.03
N ALA A 201 5.29 4.30 -10.00
CA ALA A 201 5.58 2.87 -9.86
C ALA A 201 6.50 2.57 -8.66
N GLY A 202 7.55 3.36 -8.48
CA GLY A 202 8.46 3.25 -7.34
C GLY A 202 7.76 3.51 -6.01
N PHE A 203 6.96 4.59 -5.92
CA PHE A 203 6.17 4.92 -4.73
C PHE A 203 5.22 3.79 -4.34
N LEU A 204 4.39 3.32 -5.28
CA LEU A 204 3.47 2.21 -5.02
C LEU A 204 4.23 0.95 -4.57
N SER A 205 5.38 0.67 -5.18
CA SER A 205 6.20 -0.48 -4.79
C SER A 205 6.74 -0.36 -3.35
N LEU A 206 7.08 0.85 -2.89
CA LEU A 206 7.45 1.08 -1.49
C LEU A 206 6.26 0.86 -0.55
N VAL A 207 5.06 1.32 -0.94
CA VAL A 207 3.83 1.06 -0.19
C VAL A 207 3.58 -0.46 -0.08
N PHE A 208 3.67 -1.21 -1.19
CA PHE A 208 3.55 -2.67 -1.17
C PHE A 208 4.63 -3.34 -0.30
N THR A 209 5.88 -2.88 -0.38
CA THR A 209 6.96 -3.38 0.46
C THR A 209 6.64 -3.16 1.95
N SER A 210 6.13 -1.99 2.31
CA SER A 210 5.76 -1.70 3.70
C SER A 210 4.58 -2.53 4.19
N ILE A 211 3.56 -2.74 3.35
CA ILE A 211 2.42 -3.62 3.66
C ILE A 211 2.89 -5.04 3.92
N ASN A 212 3.76 -5.59 3.08
CA ASN A 212 4.31 -6.93 3.24
C ASN A 212 5.19 -7.04 4.50
N LEU A 213 5.93 -5.98 4.83
CA LEU A 213 6.78 -5.92 6.03
C LEU A 213 6.03 -5.54 7.32
N LEU A 214 4.71 -5.32 7.28
CA LEU A 214 3.92 -5.16 8.51
C LEU A 214 4.13 -6.35 9.44
N PRO A 215 4.48 -6.13 10.72
CA PRO A 215 4.81 -7.19 11.67
C PRO A 215 3.55 -7.90 12.21
N ILE A 216 2.69 -8.40 11.30
CA ILE A 216 1.38 -8.97 11.64
C ILE A 216 1.20 -10.32 10.93
N GLY A 217 0.74 -11.32 11.66
CA GLY A 217 0.27 -12.58 11.11
C GLY A 217 1.32 -13.35 10.31
N GLN A 218 0.94 -13.72 9.11
CA GLN A 218 1.80 -14.46 8.17
C GLN A 218 2.24 -13.56 6.98
N LEU A 219 2.14 -12.24 7.12
CA LEU A 219 2.82 -11.32 6.22
C LEU A 219 4.35 -11.49 6.37
N ASP A 220 5.11 -11.03 5.41
CA ASP A 220 6.58 -11.18 5.43
C ASP A 220 7.19 -10.58 6.69
N GLY A 221 6.74 -9.38 7.12
CA GLY A 221 7.12 -8.78 8.39
C GLY A 221 6.68 -9.60 9.61
N GLY A 222 5.58 -10.35 9.52
CA GLY A 222 5.17 -11.32 10.51
C GLY A 222 6.19 -12.45 10.66
N HIS A 223 6.69 -13.01 9.54
CA HIS A 223 7.77 -14.01 9.54
C HIS A 223 9.07 -13.45 10.13
N VAL A 224 9.39 -12.18 9.82
CA VAL A 224 10.57 -11.48 10.36
C VAL A 224 10.48 -11.35 11.88
N ILE A 225 9.37 -10.81 12.41
CA ILE A 225 9.16 -10.66 13.87
C ILE A 225 9.11 -12.02 14.56
N TYR A 226 8.50 -13.02 13.93
CA TYR A 226 8.51 -14.40 14.48
C TYR A 226 9.94 -14.95 14.59
N GLY A 227 10.75 -14.76 13.56
CA GLY A 227 12.16 -15.13 13.58
C GLY A 227 12.93 -14.45 14.72
N LEU A 228 12.78 -13.12 14.85
CA LEU A 228 13.51 -12.31 15.82
C LEU A 228 13.08 -12.56 17.28
N LEU A 229 11.78 -12.61 17.55
CA LEU A 229 11.22 -12.59 18.91
C LEU A 229 10.57 -13.92 19.32
N GLY A 230 10.51 -14.90 18.40
CA GLY A 230 9.83 -16.17 18.63
C GLY A 230 8.32 -16.03 18.76
N PHE A 231 7.64 -17.16 19.03
CA PHE A 231 6.17 -17.23 19.03
C PHE A 231 5.50 -16.25 20.01
N LYS A 232 5.99 -16.13 21.24
CA LYS A 232 5.40 -15.23 22.25
C LYS A 232 5.58 -13.75 21.88
N GLY A 233 6.79 -13.40 21.46
CA GLY A 233 7.11 -12.02 21.02
C GLY A 233 6.30 -11.62 19.80
N HIS A 234 6.24 -12.49 18.79
CA HIS A 234 5.38 -12.27 17.62
C HIS A 234 3.93 -12.02 18.00
N LYS A 235 3.32 -12.91 18.82
CA LYS A 235 1.93 -12.77 19.25
C LYS A 235 1.64 -11.41 19.87
N THR A 236 2.56 -10.93 20.72
CA THR A 236 2.40 -9.62 21.38
C THR A 236 2.53 -8.47 20.39
N VAL A 237 3.62 -8.43 19.60
CA VAL A 237 3.86 -7.35 18.63
C VAL A 237 2.77 -7.32 17.58
N ALA A 238 2.42 -8.45 16.98
CA ALA A 238 1.39 -8.54 15.95
C ALA A 238 0.02 -8.08 16.45
N SER A 239 -0.37 -8.48 17.68
CA SER A 239 -1.65 -8.04 18.25
C SER A 239 -1.68 -6.54 18.53
N ILE A 240 -0.60 -5.97 19.07
CA ILE A 240 -0.51 -4.53 19.33
C ILE A 240 -0.53 -3.75 18.01
N THR A 241 0.31 -4.14 17.04
CA THR A 241 0.36 -3.48 15.74
C THR A 241 -0.99 -3.54 15.03
N PHE A 242 -1.66 -4.71 15.04
CA PHE A 242 -2.98 -4.86 14.44
C PHE A 242 -4.03 -3.94 15.07
N VAL A 243 -4.08 -3.86 16.41
CA VAL A 243 -5.01 -3.02 17.13
C VAL A 243 -4.75 -1.53 16.85
N LEU A 244 -3.48 -1.11 16.88
CA LEU A 244 -3.11 0.27 16.56
C LEU A 244 -3.40 0.62 15.11
N PHE A 245 -3.17 -0.30 14.18
CA PHE A 245 -3.45 -0.08 12.77
C PHE A 245 -4.96 0.01 12.48
N LEU A 246 -5.78 -0.87 13.09
CA LEU A 246 -7.23 -0.79 13.01
C LEU A 246 -7.76 0.50 13.65
N PHE A 247 -7.19 0.88 14.80
CA PHE A 247 -7.54 2.13 15.47
C PHE A 247 -7.27 3.34 14.59
N TYR A 248 -6.06 3.41 14.00
CA TYR A 248 -5.70 4.49 13.08
C TYR A 248 -6.61 4.51 11.84
N ALA A 249 -6.85 3.35 11.22
CA ALA A 249 -7.68 3.26 10.01
C ALA A 249 -9.11 3.76 10.23
N GLY A 250 -9.68 3.56 11.41
CA GLY A 250 -11.05 3.95 11.74
C GLY A 250 -11.19 5.29 12.46
N LEU A 251 -10.07 5.97 12.77
CA LEU A 251 -10.10 7.24 13.50
C LEU A 251 -10.74 8.34 12.65
N GLY A 252 -11.79 8.97 13.17
CA GLY A 252 -12.52 10.01 12.46
C GLY A 252 -13.41 9.50 11.31
N TYR A 253 -13.56 8.17 11.13
CA TYR A 253 -14.46 7.59 10.13
C TYR A 253 -15.93 7.91 10.43
N ILE A 254 -16.33 7.89 11.70
CA ILE A 254 -17.62 8.40 12.18
C ILE A 254 -17.37 9.75 12.84
N SER A 255 -18.00 10.80 12.30
CA SER A 255 -17.85 12.17 12.79
C SER A 255 -18.97 12.56 13.75
N PRO A 256 -18.68 13.23 14.89
CA PRO A 256 -19.71 13.78 15.77
C PRO A 256 -20.61 14.86 15.13
N GLY A 257 -20.16 15.43 13.99
CA GLY A 257 -20.92 16.45 13.26
C GLY A 257 -21.94 15.88 12.26
N GLU A 258 -22.03 14.56 12.11
CA GLU A 258 -22.99 13.92 11.22
C GLU A 258 -24.42 13.99 11.75
N SER A 259 -25.40 13.83 10.83
CA SER A 259 -26.81 13.85 11.21
C SER A 259 -27.17 12.66 12.12
N THR A 260 -28.10 12.87 13.04
CA THR A 260 -28.58 11.80 13.95
C THR A 260 -29.12 10.59 13.15
N ASP A 261 -29.74 10.85 12.00
CA ASP A 261 -30.34 9.80 11.17
C ASP A 261 -29.24 8.91 10.53
N SER A 262 -28.08 9.50 10.12
CA SER A 262 -26.92 8.74 9.65
C SER A 262 -26.33 7.91 10.79
N LEU A 263 -26.05 8.53 11.93
CA LEU A 263 -25.39 7.91 13.08
C LEU A 263 -26.14 6.68 13.61
N ILE A 264 -27.49 6.65 13.56
CA ILE A 264 -28.29 5.50 13.98
C ILE A 264 -27.90 4.21 13.22
N TRP A 265 -27.51 4.30 11.95
CA TRP A 265 -27.12 3.16 11.13
C TRP A 265 -25.62 2.97 11.07
N GLU A 266 -24.85 4.04 10.98
CA GLU A 266 -23.40 3.99 10.80
C GLU A 266 -22.67 3.44 12.02
N ILE A 267 -23.09 3.86 13.24
CA ILE A 267 -22.46 3.37 14.48
C ILE A 267 -22.57 1.84 14.64
N PRO A 268 -23.79 1.22 14.55
CA PRO A 268 -23.89 -0.23 14.66
C PRO A 268 -23.13 -0.98 13.57
N LEU A 269 -23.14 -0.47 12.32
CA LEU A 269 -22.42 -1.08 11.21
C LEU A 269 -20.91 -1.01 11.43
N PHE A 270 -20.38 0.14 11.85
CA PHE A 270 -18.97 0.31 12.10
C PHE A 270 -18.48 -0.49 13.31
N VAL A 271 -19.24 -0.50 14.41
CA VAL A 271 -18.95 -1.38 15.57
C VAL A 271 -18.97 -2.85 15.16
N GLY A 272 -19.93 -3.26 14.32
CA GLY A 272 -19.98 -4.60 13.73
C GLY A 272 -18.73 -4.90 12.89
N PHE A 273 -18.29 -3.95 12.06
CA PHE A 273 -17.04 -4.06 11.30
C PHE A 273 -15.82 -4.22 12.21
N LEU A 274 -15.67 -3.38 13.23
CA LEU A 274 -14.59 -3.49 14.21
C LEU A 274 -14.61 -4.84 14.92
N TYR A 275 -15.82 -5.32 15.31
CA TYR A 275 -15.97 -6.64 15.92
C TYR A 275 -15.44 -7.74 14.99
N PHE A 276 -15.85 -7.75 13.71
CA PHE A 276 -15.39 -8.74 12.74
C PHE A 276 -13.88 -8.70 12.52
N CYS A 277 -13.26 -7.51 12.45
CA CYS A 277 -11.80 -7.38 12.38
C CYS A 277 -11.12 -7.96 13.62
N LEU A 278 -11.61 -7.61 14.81
CA LEU A 278 -11.03 -8.04 16.09
C LEU A 278 -11.19 -9.53 16.39
N THR A 279 -12.09 -10.25 15.70
CA THR A 279 -12.15 -11.72 15.79
C THR A 279 -10.81 -12.39 15.42
N GLY A 280 -9.97 -11.73 14.59
CA GLY A 280 -8.62 -12.18 14.24
C GLY A 280 -7.67 -12.31 15.42
N LEU A 281 -7.95 -11.66 16.55
CA LEU A 281 -7.19 -11.81 17.79
C LEU A 281 -7.48 -13.15 18.49
N GLY A 282 -8.56 -13.87 18.08
CA GLY A 282 -8.94 -15.16 18.68
C GLY A 282 -9.36 -15.03 20.15
N LEU A 283 -10.04 -13.95 20.50
CA LEU A 283 -10.66 -13.71 21.80
C LEU A 283 -12.06 -14.33 21.87
N GLY A 284 -12.59 -14.49 23.08
CA GLY A 284 -13.99 -14.85 23.27
C GLY A 284 -14.93 -13.76 22.74
N TRP A 285 -16.16 -14.12 22.36
CA TRP A 285 -17.12 -13.17 21.75
C TRP A 285 -17.40 -11.95 22.63
N LYS A 286 -17.47 -12.11 23.96
CA LYS A 286 -17.72 -11.02 24.91
C LYS A 286 -16.54 -10.04 24.94
N ASP A 287 -15.31 -10.57 25.00
CA ASP A 287 -14.11 -9.75 25.02
C ASP A 287 -13.94 -9.01 23.67
N THR A 288 -14.19 -9.70 22.55
CA THR A 288 -14.14 -9.10 21.21
C THR A 288 -15.14 -7.95 21.09
N LEU A 289 -16.38 -8.11 21.58
CA LEU A 289 -17.39 -7.05 21.58
C LEU A 289 -16.97 -5.88 22.48
N MET A 290 -16.45 -6.17 23.67
CA MET A 290 -15.95 -5.14 24.59
C MET A 290 -14.83 -4.34 23.95
N TYR A 291 -13.85 -4.99 23.30
CA TYR A 291 -12.78 -4.31 22.57
C TYR A 291 -13.30 -3.47 21.40
N ALA A 292 -14.28 -3.96 20.63
CA ALA A 292 -14.87 -3.21 19.53
C ALA A 292 -15.59 -1.93 20.02
N LEU A 293 -16.40 -2.06 21.07
CA LEU A 293 -17.10 -0.93 21.68
C LEU A 293 -16.10 0.08 22.30
N SER A 294 -15.08 -0.40 23.00
CA SER A 294 -14.05 0.47 23.60
C SER A 294 -13.24 1.20 22.53
N MET A 295 -12.87 0.52 21.43
CA MET A 295 -12.15 1.12 20.31
C MET A 295 -13.01 2.21 19.66
N PHE A 296 -14.26 1.91 19.33
CA PHE A 296 -15.19 2.90 18.79
C PHE A 296 -15.37 4.09 19.74
N ALA A 297 -15.62 3.84 21.03
CA ALA A 297 -15.80 4.91 22.00
C ALA A 297 -14.57 5.83 22.09
N LEU A 298 -13.35 5.25 22.04
CA LEU A 298 -12.13 6.05 22.05
C LEU A 298 -11.93 6.85 20.76
N GLN A 299 -12.19 6.24 19.57
CA GLN A 299 -12.14 6.92 18.28
C GLN A 299 -13.14 8.09 18.23
N TYR A 300 -14.38 7.86 18.64
CA TYR A 300 -15.43 8.87 18.66
C TYR A 300 -15.14 10.00 19.68
N LEU A 301 -14.61 9.65 20.86
CA LEU A 301 -14.17 10.63 21.86
C LEU A 301 -13.07 11.53 21.32
N LEU A 302 -12.04 10.95 20.66
CA LEU A 302 -10.96 11.74 20.07
C LEU A 302 -11.47 12.63 18.94
N ALA A 303 -12.36 12.14 18.08
CA ALA A 303 -12.99 12.95 17.03
C ALA A 303 -13.82 14.11 17.59
N THR A 304 -14.41 13.93 18.79
CA THR A 304 -15.15 14.99 19.50
C THR A 304 -14.21 16.03 20.13
N LEU A 305 -13.10 15.57 20.73
CA LEU A 305 -12.18 16.45 21.45
C LEU A 305 -11.22 17.21 20.53
N ILE A 306 -10.88 16.62 19.39
CA ILE A 306 -9.94 17.17 18.43
C ILE A 306 -10.63 17.25 17.07
N PRO A 307 -11.33 18.38 16.76
CA PRO A 307 -12.01 18.54 15.48
C PRO A 307 -11.03 18.38 14.31
N GLY A 308 -11.43 17.60 13.30
CA GLY A 308 -10.62 17.31 12.13
C GLY A 308 -9.55 16.23 12.32
N ILE A 309 -9.45 15.59 13.51
CA ILE A 309 -8.58 14.40 13.64
C ILE A 309 -9.10 13.30 12.74
N GLN A 310 -8.23 12.78 11.89
CA GLN A 310 -8.57 11.75 10.92
C GLN A 310 -7.41 10.78 10.72
N GLY A 311 -7.72 9.50 10.71
CA GLY A 311 -6.83 8.47 10.22
C GLY A 311 -6.97 8.31 8.70
N TYR A 312 -6.71 7.09 8.21
CA TYR A 312 -6.88 6.83 6.78
C TYR A 312 -7.82 5.63 6.55
N PRO A 313 -9.09 5.89 6.23
CA PRO A 313 -10.10 4.84 6.00
C PRO A 313 -9.74 3.87 4.88
N GLY A 314 -8.89 4.25 3.93
CA GLY A 314 -8.38 3.36 2.88
C GLY A 314 -7.71 2.09 3.42
N TRP A 315 -7.23 2.10 4.66
CA TRP A 315 -6.68 0.90 5.31
C TRP A 315 -7.73 -0.05 5.88
N LEU A 316 -9.00 0.36 6.03
CA LEU A 316 -10.04 -0.48 6.65
C LEU A 316 -10.22 -1.81 5.94
N LEU A 317 -10.26 -1.80 4.60
CA LEU A 317 -10.36 -3.03 3.81
C LEU A 317 -9.16 -3.96 4.06
N PHE A 318 -7.95 -3.41 4.10
CA PHE A 318 -6.73 -4.20 4.31
C PHE A 318 -6.69 -4.80 5.73
N VAL A 319 -7.03 -4.02 6.74
CA VAL A 319 -7.13 -4.51 8.13
C VAL A 319 -8.20 -5.58 8.27
N PHE A 320 -9.33 -5.45 7.57
CA PHE A 320 -10.36 -6.49 7.51
C PHE A 320 -9.83 -7.79 6.90
N ILE A 321 -9.09 -7.69 5.79
CA ILE A 321 -8.46 -8.86 5.15
C ILE A 321 -7.48 -9.54 6.11
N ILE A 322 -6.64 -8.78 6.83
CA ILE A 322 -5.74 -9.33 7.83
C ILE A 322 -6.53 -10.02 8.95
N GLY A 323 -7.47 -9.32 9.55
CA GLY A 323 -8.22 -9.82 10.70
C GLY A 323 -9.07 -11.05 10.40
N ARG A 324 -9.58 -11.17 9.17
CA ARG A 324 -10.54 -12.21 8.80
C ARG A 324 -9.97 -13.36 7.98
N PHE A 325 -9.01 -13.10 7.09
CA PHE A 325 -8.53 -14.08 6.11
C PHE A 325 -7.08 -14.50 6.35
N ILE A 326 -6.17 -13.56 6.56
CA ILE A 326 -4.74 -13.85 6.77
C ILE A 326 -4.50 -14.34 8.19
N GLY A 327 -5.17 -13.72 9.18
CA GLY A 327 -4.96 -13.97 10.62
C GLY A 327 -3.86 -13.09 11.22
N VAL A 328 -4.04 -12.74 12.50
CA VAL A 328 -3.10 -11.87 13.24
C VAL A 328 -1.92 -12.65 13.82
N LYS A 329 -2.06 -13.96 14.01
CA LYS A 329 -1.07 -14.82 14.68
C LYS A 329 -0.33 -15.69 13.69
N HIS A 330 0.95 -15.91 13.94
CA HIS A 330 1.77 -16.89 13.23
C HIS A 330 1.65 -18.27 13.94
N PRO A 331 1.50 -19.38 13.19
CA PRO A 331 1.57 -20.72 13.80
C PRO A 331 3.01 -21.03 14.27
N PRO A 332 3.20 -21.79 15.35
CA PRO A 332 4.53 -22.19 15.79
C PRO A 332 5.18 -23.15 14.79
N SER A 333 6.50 -23.06 14.65
CA SER A 333 7.30 -24.02 13.87
C SER A 333 7.64 -25.26 14.70
N GLU A 334 8.02 -26.35 14.03
CA GLU A 334 8.51 -27.57 14.71
C GLU A 334 9.92 -27.37 15.29
N ILE A 335 10.74 -26.57 14.62
CA ILE A 335 12.12 -26.27 14.97
C ILE A 335 12.23 -24.78 15.28
N GLU A 336 12.46 -24.46 16.56
CA GLU A 336 12.49 -23.09 17.12
C GLU A 336 13.93 -22.62 17.42
N GLU A 337 14.91 -23.02 16.62
CA GLU A 337 16.30 -22.60 16.80
C GLU A 337 16.45 -21.08 16.72
N PRO A 338 17.35 -20.47 17.51
CA PRO A 338 17.62 -19.04 17.45
C PRO A 338 18.24 -18.65 16.12
N LEU A 339 18.00 -17.42 15.69
CA LEU A 339 18.63 -16.86 14.48
C LEU A 339 20.12 -16.59 14.74
N SER A 340 20.94 -16.71 13.68
CA SER A 340 22.33 -16.24 13.73
C SER A 340 22.40 -14.70 13.87
N PRO A 341 23.49 -14.14 14.37
CA PRO A 341 23.64 -12.68 14.52
C PRO A 341 23.40 -11.91 13.22
N GLU A 342 23.83 -12.45 12.07
CA GLU A 342 23.66 -11.85 10.75
C GLU A 342 22.17 -11.77 10.38
N ARG A 343 21.41 -12.86 10.64
CA ARG A 343 19.95 -12.87 10.43
C ARG A 343 19.23 -11.89 11.35
N VAL A 344 19.68 -11.79 12.60
CA VAL A 344 19.13 -10.81 13.55
C VAL A 344 19.34 -9.39 13.02
N ALA A 345 20.55 -9.05 12.57
CA ALA A 345 20.84 -7.75 11.97
C ALA A 345 19.99 -7.48 10.73
N LEU A 346 19.85 -8.48 9.84
CA LEU A 346 19.04 -8.39 8.64
C LEU A 346 17.54 -8.20 8.96
N GLY A 347 17.05 -8.90 10.00
CA GLY A 347 15.66 -8.73 10.44
C GLY A 347 15.35 -7.32 10.94
N TRP A 348 16.24 -6.74 11.75
CA TRP A 348 16.09 -5.35 12.19
C TRP A 348 16.22 -4.36 11.02
N PHE A 349 17.10 -4.63 10.05
CA PHE A 349 17.18 -3.84 8.82
C PHE A 349 15.87 -3.90 8.03
N ALA A 350 15.22 -5.08 7.90
CA ALA A 350 13.92 -5.19 7.23
C ALA A 350 12.83 -4.37 7.95
N LEU A 351 12.82 -4.35 9.28
CA LEU A 351 11.91 -3.49 10.04
C LEU A 351 12.22 -2.00 9.87
N PHE A 352 13.48 -1.63 9.75
CA PHE A 352 13.86 -0.27 9.36
C PHE A 352 13.34 0.08 7.97
N VAL A 353 13.48 -0.83 6.99
CA VAL A 353 12.88 -0.67 5.64
C VAL A 353 11.38 -0.48 5.73
N PHE A 354 10.67 -1.26 6.57
CA PHE A 354 9.24 -1.04 6.84
C PHE A 354 8.96 0.40 7.24
N VAL A 355 9.68 0.93 8.22
CA VAL A 355 9.45 2.29 8.75
C VAL A 355 9.67 3.37 7.67
N ILE A 356 10.73 3.28 6.89
CA ILE A 356 11.04 4.31 5.88
C ILE A 356 10.16 4.21 4.63
N CYS A 357 9.57 3.04 4.36
CA CYS A 357 8.67 2.83 3.22
C CYS A 357 7.20 3.04 3.57
N PHE A 358 6.83 3.03 4.86
CA PHE A 358 5.44 3.16 5.26
C PHE A 358 4.91 4.58 5.05
N ALA A 359 3.81 4.67 4.32
CA ALA A 359 3.05 5.90 4.13
C ALA A 359 1.71 5.75 4.90
N PRO A 360 1.48 6.52 5.97
CA PRO A 360 0.23 6.44 6.73
C PRO A 360 -1.02 6.70 5.87
N ASN A 361 -0.93 7.69 4.98
CA ASN A 361 -1.95 8.05 4.00
C ASN A 361 -1.33 8.01 2.61
N PRO A 362 -1.25 6.83 1.95
CA PRO A 362 -0.47 6.68 0.71
C PRO A 362 -1.08 7.39 -0.49
N LEU A 363 -2.41 7.37 -0.63
CA LEU A 363 -3.12 7.96 -1.76
C LEU A 363 -4.40 8.62 -1.26
N ASP A 364 -4.53 9.92 -1.42
CA ASP A 364 -5.76 10.63 -1.18
C ASP A 364 -6.42 10.99 -2.51
N LEU A 365 -7.65 10.53 -2.70
CA LEU A 365 -8.42 10.73 -3.92
C LEU A 365 -9.65 11.57 -3.60
N THR A 366 -9.69 12.77 -4.14
CA THR A 366 -10.86 13.65 -4.02
C THR A 366 -11.50 13.86 -5.39
N ILE A 367 -12.79 13.58 -5.52
CA ILE A 367 -13.57 13.92 -6.73
C ILE A 367 -13.99 15.37 -6.61
N THR A 368 -13.56 16.19 -7.57
CA THR A 368 -13.80 17.64 -7.61
C THR A 368 -14.99 18.00 -8.50
N GLY A 369 -15.57 19.21 -8.33
CA GLY A 369 -16.67 19.70 -9.15
C GLY A 369 -18.03 19.06 -8.86
N VAL A 370 -18.11 18.17 -7.86
CA VAL A 370 -19.38 17.68 -7.32
C VAL A 370 -19.71 18.51 -6.10
N SER A 371 -20.79 19.29 -6.17
CA SER A 371 -21.33 19.94 -4.96
C SER A 371 -21.62 18.85 -3.93
N GLN A 372 -20.87 18.84 -2.83
CA GLN A 372 -21.21 17.97 -1.71
C GLN A 372 -22.62 18.33 -1.23
N PRO A 373 -23.50 17.34 -1.05
CA PRO A 373 -24.88 17.57 -0.64
C PRO A 373 -24.97 18.15 0.78
#